data_44e9a599e2b5fc11316b706e352728ab
#
_entry.id   44e9a599e2b5fc11316b706e352728ab
#
_cell.length_a   1.000
_cell.length_b   1.000
_cell.length_c   1.000
_cell.angle_alpha   90.00
_cell.angle_beta   90.00
_cell.angle_gamma   90.00
#
_symmetry.space_group_name_H-M   'P 1'
#
loop_
_entity.id
_entity.type
_entity.pdbx_description
1 polymer ?
#
loop_
_entity_poly.entity_id
_entity_poly.type
_entity_poly.pdbx_seq_one_letter_code
_entity_poly.pdbx_strand_id
1 'polypeptide(L)'
;MAAVAPAIGESGEAFVRAVREKNGAKVEELLQEGGPTLINAKDVNGDTALMVAVARRDDTWTGFLLSNGADPNLANRKGDTPLIAAARIGYLQGAEWMLARRARVDEANRMGETPLIVAVQARQPQLVKYLLSKGANPDKTDNAAGYSARDYAKRDNRNPELLRLIESAKKPAAAAAR
;
A
#
# COMPACT_ATOMS: atom_id res chain seq x y z
N MET A 1 -8.22 13.88 40.02
CA MET A 1 -8.49 14.54 38.74
C MET A 1 -8.46 13.46 37.68
N ALA A 2 -9.60 13.08 37.14
CA ALA A 2 -9.64 12.10 36.04
C ALA A 2 -9.11 12.77 34.77
N ALA A 3 -8.04 12.23 34.21
CA ALA A 3 -7.55 12.67 32.90
C ALA A 3 -8.65 12.37 31.86
N VAL A 4 -9.13 13.41 31.19
CA VAL A 4 -10.04 13.26 30.07
C VAL A 4 -9.29 12.49 28.99
N ALA A 5 -9.76 11.31 28.61
CA ALA A 5 -9.19 10.56 27.50
C ALA A 5 -9.18 11.44 26.25
N PRO A 6 -8.06 11.57 25.54
CA PRO A 6 -8.00 12.36 24.32
C PRO A 6 -9.02 11.85 23.30
N ALA A 7 -9.60 12.76 22.52
CA ALA A 7 -10.52 12.38 21.45
C ALA A 7 -9.83 11.40 20.49
N ILE A 8 -10.58 10.41 19.98
CA ILE A 8 -10.04 9.33 19.11
C ILE A 8 -9.17 9.88 17.96
N GLY A 9 -9.50 11.08 17.43
CA GLY A 9 -8.73 11.75 16.40
C GLY A 9 -7.35 12.22 16.87
N GLU A 10 -7.22 12.75 18.06
CA GLU A 10 -5.93 13.19 18.65
C GLU A 10 -5.04 12.01 18.97
N SER A 11 -5.63 10.92 19.48
CA SER A 11 -4.91 9.67 19.74
C SER A 11 -4.40 9.01 18.45
N GLY A 12 -5.18 9.07 17.37
CA GLY A 12 -4.79 8.52 16.06
C GLY A 12 -3.61 9.26 15.46
N GLU A 13 -3.64 10.58 15.48
CA GLU A 13 -2.52 11.39 15.01
C GLU A 13 -1.25 11.20 15.86
N ALA A 14 -1.41 11.13 17.18
CA ALA A 14 -0.31 10.85 18.09
C ALA A 14 0.32 9.47 17.81
N PHE A 15 -0.49 8.46 17.50
CA PHE A 15 -0.02 7.12 17.16
C PHE A 15 0.79 7.11 15.86
N VAL A 16 0.24 7.67 14.78
CA VAL A 16 0.95 7.76 13.49
C VAL A 16 2.24 8.56 13.63
N ARG A 17 2.24 9.63 14.43
CA ARG A 17 3.44 10.41 14.73
C ARG A 17 4.48 9.60 15.51
N ALA A 18 4.08 8.86 16.53
CA ALA A 18 4.99 8.01 17.32
C ALA A 18 5.68 6.95 16.44
N VAL A 19 4.94 6.33 15.49
CA VAL A 19 5.53 5.43 14.49
C VAL A 19 6.49 6.18 13.56
N ARG A 20 6.13 7.39 13.13
CA ARG A 20 6.99 8.23 12.30
C ARG A 20 8.31 8.59 13.00
N GLU A 21 8.28 8.80 14.30
CA GLU A 21 9.43 9.10 15.15
C GLU A 21 10.17 7.86 15.62
N LYS A 22 9.68 6.65 15.29
CA LYS A 22 10.19 5.35 15.74
C LYS A 22 10.22 5.22 17.27
N ASN A 23 9.29 5.87 17.95
CA ASN A 23 9.17 5.84 19.40
C ASN A 23 8.35 4.62 19.85
N GLY A 24 9.00 3.47 20.00
CA GLY A 24 8.36 2.20 20.38
C GLY A 24 7.65 2.28 21.72
N ALA A 25 8.26 2.90 22.73
CA ALA A 25 7.63 3.05 24.04
C ALA A 25 6.31 3.82 23.97
N LYS A 26 6.28 4.92 23.19
CA LYS A 26 5.05 5.70 23.01
C LYS A 26 4.00 4.96 22.21
N VAL A 27 4.40 4.14 21.24
CA VAL A 27 3.49 3.29 20.46
C VAL A 27 2.84 2.24 21.36
N GLU A 28 3.60 1.58 22.22
CA GLU A 28 3.07 0.59 23.18
C GLU A 28 2.11 1.23 24.18
N GLU A 29 2.49 2.37 24.77
CA GLU A 29 1.63 3.15 25.66
C GLU A 29 0.28 3.47 25.00
N LEU A 30 0.33 4.04 23.78
CA LEU A 30 -0.88 4.44 23.05
C LEU A 30 -1.76 3.25 22.69
N LEU A 31 -1.19 2.09 22.34
CA LEU A 31 -1.95 0.87 22.06
C LEU A 31 -2.62 0.31 23.33
N GLN A 32 -1.97 0.44 24.50
CA GLN A 32 -2.56 0.02 25.77
C GLN A 32 -3.75 0.92 26.16
N GLU A 33 -3.63 2.23 25.94
CA GLU A 33 -4.68 3.21 26.28
C GLU A 33 -5.83 3.23 25.26
N GLY A 34 -5.50 3.22 23.96
CA GLY A 34 -6.45 3.41 22.86
C GLY A 34 -7.03 2.10 22.30
N GLY A 35 -6.54 0.96 22.75
CA GLY A 35 -7.00 -0.35 22.31
C GLY A 35 -6.59 -0.74 20.89
N PRO A 36 -7.00 -1.95 20.44
CA PRO A 36 -6.52 -2.53 19.18
C PRO A 36 -6.96 -1.78 17.92
N THR A 37 -7.99 -0.97 18.00
CA THR A 37 -8.49 -0.19 16.84
C THR A 37 -7.54 0.94 16.45
N LEU A 38 -6.71 1.41 17.39
CA LEU A 38 -5.77 2.49 17.17
C LEU A 38 -4.71 2.16 16.11
N ILE A 39 -4.40 0.88 15.91
CA ILE A 39 -3.45 0.41 14.89
C ILE A 39 -3.81 0.90 13.47
N ASN A 40 -5.11 1.10 13.21
CA ASN A 40 -5.69 1.53 11.94
C ASN A 40 -6.09 3.01 11.91
N ALA A 41 -5.74 3.77 12.96
CA ALA A 41 -6.01 5.20 12.99
C ALA A 41 -5.24 5.94 11.89
N LYS A 42 -5.78 7.08 11.50
CA LYS A 42 -5.25 7.92 10.43
C LYS A 42 -4.82 9.28 10.97
N ASP A 43 -3.75 9.82 10.39
CA ASP A 43 -3.34 11.22 10.62
C ASP A 43 -4.21 12.21 9.81
N VAL A 44 -3.86 13.48 9.89
CA VAL A 44 -4.55 14.58 9.16
C VAL A 44 -4.50 14.42 7.64
N ASN A 45 -3.58 13.65 7.10
CA ASN A 45 -3.47 13.34 5.66
C ASN A 45 -4.29 12.11 5.27
N GLY A 46 -4.85 11.42 6.26
CA GLY A 46 -5.50 10.13 6.10
C GLY A 46 -4.52 8.97 5.99
N ASP A 47 -3.23 9.19 6.27
CA ASP A 47 -2.23 8.13 6.27
C ASP A 47 -2.33 7.31 7.56
N THR A 48 -2.27 5.98 7.42
CA THR A 48 -2.13 5.07 8.55
C THR A 48 -0.66 4.92 8.95
N ALA A 49 -0.41 4.44 10.16
CA ALA A 49 0.95 4.10 10.59
C ALA A 49 1.64 3.11 9.64
N LEU A 50 0.88 2.14 9.08
CA LEU A 50 1.38 1.19 8.08
C LEU A 50 1.88 1.92 6.83
N MET A 51 1.13 2.92 6.32
CA MET A 51 1.57 3.70 5.16
C MET A 51 2.87 4.45 5.43
N VAL A 52 3.00 5.02 6.62
CA VAL A 52 4.23 5.73 7.05
C VAL A 52 5.42 4.78 7.07
N ALA A 53 5.27 3.57 7.64
CA ALA A 53 6.33 2.56 7.68
C ALA A 53 6.71 2.09 6.28
N VAL A 54 5.72 1.80 5.43
CA VAL A 54 5.91 1.37 4.04
C VAL A 54 6.63 2.43 3.22
N ALA A 55 6.21 3.71 3.30
CA ALA A 55 6.84 4.80 2.56
C ALA A 55 8.33 5.01 2.91
N ARG A 56 8.76 4.52 4.06
CA ARG A 56 10.15 4.57 4.54
C ARG A 56 10.92 3.28 4.30
N ARG A 57 10.29 2.25 3.72
CA ARG A 57 10.83 0.89 3.57
C ARG A 57 11.32 0.33 4.91
N ASP A 58 10.59 0.60 5.99
CA ASP A 58 10.95 0.17 7.32
C ASP A 58 10.40 -1.23 7.61
N ASP A 59 11.24 -2.25 7.43
CA ASP A 59 10.86 -3.66 7.58
C ASP A 59 10.36 -3.93 9.00
N THR A 60 11.05 -3.39 10.01
CA THR A 60 10.71 -3.61 11.43
C THR A 60 9.31 -3.10 11.72
N TRP A 61 9.03 -1.83 11.40
CA TRP A 61 7.73 -1.24 11.65
C TRP A 61 6.63 -1.79 10.77
N THR A 62 6.92 -2.07 9.48
CA THR A 62 5.95 -2.70 8.59
C THR A 62 5.54 -4.07 9.11
N GLY A 63 6.52 -4.91 9.50
CA GLY A 63 6.27 -6.22 10.08
C GLY A 63 5.50 -6.16 11.39
N PHE A 64 5.91 -5.27 12.30
CA PHE A 64 5.23 -5.05 13.58
C PHE A 64 3.77 -4.66 13.40
N LEU A 65 3.49 -3.64 12.58
CA LEU A 65 2.13 -3.15 12.37
C LEU A 65 1.23 -4.21 11.74
N LEU A 66 1.71 -4.90 10.71
CA LEU A 66 0.97 -5.97 10.08
C LEU A 66 0.71 -7.16 11.03
N SER A 67 1.64 -7.47 11.92
CA SER A 67 1.48 -8.54 12.92
C SER A 67 0.48 -8.17 14.02
N ASN A 68 0.31 -6.87 14.27
CA ASN A 68 -0.67 -6.35 15.23
C ASN A 68 -2.01 -5.94 14.58
N GLY A 69 -2.30 -6.39 13.37
CA GLY A 69 -3.61 -6.25 12.74
C GLY A 69 -3.81 -4.96 11.95
N ALA A 70 -2.73 -4.30 11.52
CA ALA A 70 -2.87 -3.19 10.57
C ALA A 70 -3.50 -3.68 9.26
N ASP A 71 -4.56 -3.02 8.82
CA ASP A 71 -5.26 -3.33 7.59
C ASP A 71 -4.50 -2.77 6.37
N PRO A 72 -3.98 -3.63 5.47
CA PRO A 72 -3.24 -3.19 4.29
C PRO A 72 -4.11 -2.57 3.20
N ASN A 73 -5.44 -2.51 3.39
CA ASN A 73 -6.39 -1.97 2.42
C ASN A 73 -6.89 -0.56 2.76
N LEU A 74 -6.49 0.00 3.89
CA LEU A 74 -6.90 1.35 4.25
C LEU A 74 -6.20 2.38 3.38
N ALA A 75 -7.00 3.12 2.61
CA ALA A 75 -6.50 4.18 1.73
C ALA A 75 -6.44 5.53 2.46
N ASN A 76 -5.49 6.38 2.05
CA ASN A 76 -5.40 7.76 2.49
C ASN A 76 -6.37 8.69 1.71
N ARG A 77 -6.25 10.00 1.92
CA ARG A 77 -7.10 11.00 1.23
C ARG A 77 -6.93 11.03 -0.29
N LYS A 78 -5.80 10.55 -0.82
CA LYS A 78 -5.57 10.40 -2.28
C LYS A 78 -6.16 9.10 -2.82
N GLY A 79 -6.63 8.21 -1.95
CA GLY A 79 -7.05 6.86 -2.30
C GLY A 79 -5.87 5.89 -2.42
N ASP A 80 -4.64 6.32 -2.14
CA ASP A 80 -3.49 5.42 -2.14
C ASP A 80 -3.60 4.42 -1.01
N THR A 81 -3.48 3.14 -1.32
CA THR A 81 -3.31 2.06 -0.34
C THR A 81 -1.84 1.89 0.02
N PRO A 82 -1.51 1.21 1.14
CA PRO A 82 -0.13 0.85 1.45
C PRO A 82 0.57 0.08 0.31
N LEU A 83 -0.16 -0.75 -0.43
CA LEU A 83 0.39 -1.47 -1.59
C LEU A 83 0.75 -0.53 -2.75
N ILE A 84 -0.04 0.52 -3.00
CA ILE A 84 0.29 1.57 -3.97
C ILE A 84 1.54 2.35 -3.52
N ALA A 85 1.64 2.67 -2.22
CA ALA A 85 2.83 3.33 -1.69
C ALA A 85 4.09 2.46 -1.85
N ALA A 86 3.99 1.15 -1.59
CA ALA A 86 5.08 0.19 -1.83
C ALA A 86 5.46 0.11 -3.32
N ALA A 87 4.46 0.14 -4.21
CA ALA A 87 4.66 0.10 -5.66
C ALA A 87 5.46 1.30 -6.16
N ARG A 88 5.17 2.48 -5.64
CA ARG A 88 5.86 3.73 -6.01
C ARG A 88 7.35 3.71 -5.74
N ILE A 89 7.77 3.04 -4.67
CA ILE A 89 9.17 3.00 -4.22
C ILE A 89 9.85 1.64 -4.47
N GLY A 90 9.17 0.68 -5.07
CA GLY A 90 9.71 -0.66 -5.33
C GLY A 90 9.96 -1.48 -4.05
N TYR A 91 9.14 -1.31 -3.02
CA TYR A 91 9.30 -2.03 -1.76
C TYR A 91 8.68 -3.43 -1.84
N LEU A 92 9.43 -4.37 -2.46
CA LEU A 92 8.98 -5.74 -2.72
C LEU A 92 8.62 -6.49 -1.43
N GLN A 93 9.49 -6.48 -0.42
CA GLN A 93 9.26 -7.19 0.84
C GLN A 93 7.97 -6.74 1.54
N GLY A 94 7.72 -5.43 1.58
CA GLY A 94 6.47 -4.90 2.14
C GLY A 94 5.24 -5.33 1.34
N ALA A 95 5.35 -5.35 0.01
CA ALA A 95 4.27 -5.83 -0.86
C ALA A 95 3.98 -7.32 -0.64
N GLU A 96 5.01 -8.16 -0.47
CA GLU A 96 4.87 -9.57 -0.14
C GLU A 96 4.10 -9.78 1.16
N TRP A 97 4.48 -9.07 2.21
CA TRP A 97 3.82 -9.16 3.50
C TRP A 97 2.37 -8.67 3.47
N MET A 98 2.10 -7.57 2.76
CA MET A 98 0.74 -7.04 2.63
C MET A 98 -0.17 -7.97 1.83
N LEU A 99 0.32 -8.52 0.71
CA LEU A 99 -0.45 -9.47 -0.10
C LEU A 99 -0.70 -10.80 0.63
N ALA A 100 0.24 -11.26 1.46
CA ALA A 100 0.03 -12.40 2.35
C ALA A 100 -1.07 -12.13 3.40
N ARG A 101 -1.34 -10.86 3.71
CA ARG A 101 -2.42 -10.41 4.61
C ARG A 101 -3.63 -9.84 3.88
N ARG A 102 -3.91 -10.35 2.68
CA ARG A 102 -5.09 -10.05 1.86
C ARG A 102 -5.18 -8.59 1.39
N ALA A 103 -4.05 -7.93 1.16
CA ALA A 103 -4.07 -6.70 0.40
C ALA A 103 -4.70 -6.96 -0.98
N ARG A 104 -5.56 -6.06 -1.42
CA ARG A 104 -6.22 -6.15 -2.73
C ARG A 104 -5.23 -5.72 -3.81
N VAL A 105 -4.84 -6.68 -4.66
CA VAL A 105 -3.78 -6.48 -5.66
C VAL A 105 -4.13 -5.43 -6.71
N ASP A 106 -5.42 -5.23 -7.00
CA ASP A 106 -5.93 -4.32 -8.04
C ASP A 106 -6.74 -3.15 -7.48
N GLU A 107 -6.64 -2.86 -6.18
CA GLU A 107 -7.29 -1.68 -5.59
C GLU A 107 -6.67 -0.41 -6.16
N ALA A 108 -7.50 0.42 -6.79
CA ALA A 108 -7.04 1.65 -7.43
C ALA A 108 -7.21 2.86 -6.51
N ASN A 109 -6.34 3.86 -6.66
CA ASN A 109 -6.49 5.15 -6.01
C ASN A 109 -7.56 6.02 -6.73
N ARG A 110 -7.74 7.26 -6.28
CA ARG A 110 -8.73 8.19 -6.88
C ARG A 110 -8.43 8.57 -8.32
N MET A 111 -7.18 8.41 -8.76
CA MET A 111 -6.77 8.60 -10.16
C MET A 111 -6.97 7.35 -11.02
N GLY A 112 -7.51 6.26 -10.44
CA GLY A 112 -7.67 4.98 -11.12
C GLY A 112 -6.37 4.18 -11.23
N GLU A 113 -5.28 4.65 -10.61
CA GLU A 113 -4.00 3.95 -10.67
C GLU A 113 -4.01 2.73 -9.76
N THR A 114 -3.79 1.55 -10.34
CA THR A 114 -3.56 0.31 -9.60
C THR A 114 -2.12 0.21 -9.12
N PRO A 115 -1.80 -0.64 -8.13
CA PRO A 115 -0.41 -0.92 -7.75
C PRO A 115 0.48 -1.31 -8.94
N LEU A 116 -0.07 -2.06 -9.91
CA LEU A 116 0.68 -2.45 -11.10
C LEU A 116 0.99 -1.26 -12.03
N ILE A 117 0.03 -0.36 -12.25
CA ILE A 117 0.26 0.88 -13.02
C ILE A 117 1.39 1.68 -12.37
N VAL A 118 1.29 1.91 -11.06
CA VAL A 118 2.29 2.68 -10.31
C VAL A 118 3.67 2.02 -10.36
N ALA A 119 3.75 0.69 -10.23
CA ALA A 119 5.01 -0.05 -10.32
C ALA A 119 5.66 0.07 -11.71
N VAL A 120 4.86 0.06 -12.78
CA VAL A 120 5.34 0.24 -14.16
C VAL A 120 5.85 1.67 -14.37
N GLN A 121 5.09 2.68 -13.97
CA GLN A 121 5.49 4.09 -14.05
C GLN A 121 6.77 4.37 -13.26
N ALA A 122 6.92 3.74 -12.09
CA ALA A 122 8.10 3.84 -11.23
C ALA A 122 9.27 2.93 -11.68
N ARG A 123 9.11 2.17 -12.77
CA ARG A 123 10.13 1.27 -13.32
C ARG A 123 10.67 0.25 -12.31
N GLN A 124 9.77 -0.46 -11.65
CA GLN A 124 10.08 -1.45 -10.62
C GLN A 124 9.86 -2.89 -11.14
N PRO A 125 10.75 -3.44 -11.99
CA PRO A 125 10.49 -4.68 -12.72
C PRO A 125 10.26 -5.88 -11.79
N GLN A 126 10.96 -5.97 -10.67
CA GLN A 126 10.78 -7.07 -9.72
C GLN A 126 9.40 -7.02 -9.06
N LEU A 127 8.95 -5.83 -8.69
CA LEU A 127 7.61 -5.67 -8.12
C LEU A 127 6.52 -5.87 -9.18
N VAL A 128 6.72 -5.41 -10.42
CA VAL A 128 5.83 -5.69 -11.56
C VAL A 128 5.66 -7.20 -11.74
N LYS A 129 6.78 -7.94 -11.80
CA LYS A 129 6.77 -9.41 -11.91
C LYS A 129 5.99 -10.05 -10.75
N TYR A 130 6.22 -9.58 -9.53
CA TYR A 130 5.55 -10.12 -8.35
C TYR A 130 4.05 -9.84 -8.36
N LEU A 131 3.62 -8.60 -8.63
CA LEU A 131 2.20 -8.24 -8.70
C LEU A 131 1.47 -9.06 -9.77
N LEU A 132 2.08 -9.24 -10.96
CA LEU A 132 1.52 -10.09 -12.02
C LEU A 132 1.38 -11.55 -11.56
N SER A 133 2.35 -12.08 -10.82
CA SER A 133 2.28 -13.44 -10.26
C SER A 133 1.15 -13.60 -9.22
N LYS A 134 0.70 -12.49 -8.60
CA LYS A 134 -0.42 -12.43 -7.67
C LYS A 134 -1.76 -12.10 -8.33
N GLY A 135 -1.79 -12.07 -9.67
CA GLY A 135 -3.00 -11.88 -10.43
C GLY A 135 -3.39 -10.43 -10.72
N ALA A 136 -2.45 -9.49 -10.56
CA ALA A 136 -2.70 -8.11 -10.96
C ALA A 136 -3.12 -8.03 -12.43
N ASN A 137 -4.18 -7.27 -12.71
CA ASN A 137 -4.71 -7.10 -14.06
C ASN A 137 -3.93 -5.99 -14.81
N PRO A 138 -3.15 -6.32 -15.86
CA PRO A 138 -2.37 -5.35 -16.60
C PRO A 138 -3.18 -4.46 -17.52
N ASP A 139 -4.48 -4.75 -17.71
CA ASP A 139 -5.36 -4.08 -18.65
C ASP A 139 -6.38 -3.14 -17.99
N LYS A 140 -6.37 -3.03 -16.65
CA LYS A 140 -7.09 -1.97 -15.93
C LYS A 140 -6.50 -0.61 -16.26
N THR A 141 -7.34 0.36 -16.59
CA THR A 141 -6.92 1.71 -16.99
C THR A 141 -7.07 2.71 -15.84
N ASP A 142 -6.21 3.72 -15.83
CA ASP A 142 -6.35 4.90 -14.96
C ASP A 142 -7.43 5.85 -15.49
N ASN A 143 -7.75 6.86 -14.67
CA ASN A 143 -8.77 7.87 -15.00
C ASN A 143 -8.16 9.13 -15.68
N ALA A 144 -6.84 9.28 -15.61
CA ALA A 144 -6.15 10.49 -16.07
C ALA A 144 -5.87 10.45 -17.57
N ALA A 145 -5.30 9.35 -18.04
CA ALA A 145 -4.92 9.16 -19.44
C ALA A 145 -5.71 8.04 -20.12
N GLY A 146 -6.46 7.24 -19.35
CA GLY A 146 -7.12 6.04 -19.82
C GLY A 146 -6.13 4.93 -20.18
N TYR A 147 -4.92 4.95 -19.61
CA TYR A 147 -3.87 3.99 -19.90
C TYR A 147 -3.80 2.90 -18.84
N SER A 148 -3.61 1.69 -19.32
CA SER A 148 -3.32 0.52 -18.50
C SER A 148 -1.81 0.39 -18.21
N ALA A 149 -1.45 -0.51 -17.28
CA ALA A 149 -0.04 -0.84 -17.05
C ALA A 149 0.65 -1.32 -18.34
N ARG A 150 -0.06 -2.05 -19.19
CA ARG A 150 0.41 -2.49 -20.50
C ARG A 150 0.69 -1.31 -21.45
N ASP A 151 -0.19 -0.31 -21.46
CA ASP A 151 -0.04 0.86 -22.33
C ASP A 151 1.14 1.72 -21.88
N TYR A 152 1.30 1.92 -20.56
CA TYR A 152 2.48 2.60 -20.02
C TYR A 152 3.78 1.87 -20.36
N ALA A 153 3.82 0.55 -20.24
CA ALA A 153 5.00 -0.25 -20.58
C ALA A 153 5.33 -0.19 -22.09
N LYS A 154 4.32 -0.19 -22.98
CA LYS A 154 4.52 -0.02 -24.43
C LYS A 154 5.11 1.34 -24.79
N ARG A 155 4.78 2.37 -24.04
CA ARG A 155 5.24 3.75 -24.28
C ARG A 155 6.62 4.02 -23.68
N ASP A 156 7.08 3.21 -22.72
CA ASP A 156 8.40 3.35 -22.10
C ASP A 156 9.49 2.64 -22.92
N ASN A 157 9.98 3.32 -23.94
CA ASN A 157 11.07 2.82 -24.79
C ASN A 157 12.39 2.60 -24.04
N ARG A 158 12.52 3.10 -22.79
CA ARG A 158 13.73 2.98 -21.99
C ARG A 158 13.80 1.70 -21.20
N ASN A 159 12.65 1.02 -21.03
CA ASN A 159 12.58 -0.22 -20.25
C ASN A 159 11.71 -1.29 -20.95
N PRO A 160 12.23 -1.92 -22.02
CA PRO A 160 11.50 -2.96 -22.75
C PRO A 160 11.24 -4.22 -21.89
N GLU A 161 11.93 -4.40 -20.78
CA GLU A 161 11.73 -5.50 -19.86
C GLU A 161 10.33 -5.47 -19.24
N LEU A 162 9.81 -4.30 -18.88
CA LEU A 162 8.47 -4.16 -18.30
C LEU A 162 7.39 -4.69 -19.25
N LEU A 163 7.48 -4.38 -20.53
CA LEU A 163 6.54 -4.89 -21.52
C LEU A 163 6.64 -6.41 -21.64
N ARG A 164 7.87 -6.96 -21.71
CA ARG A 164 8.09 -8.41 -21.77
C ARG A 164 7.51 -9.14 -20.56
N LEU A 165 7.67 -8.58 -19.35
CA LEU A 165 7.08 -9.13 -18.13
C LEU A 165 5.55 -9.18 -18.22
N ILE A 166 4.93 -8.10 -18.70
CA ILE A 166 3.47 -8.02 -18.84
C ILE A 166 2.95 -8.98 -19.93
N GLU A 167 3.65 -9.10 -21.05
CA GLU A 167 3.26 -9.98 -22.14
C GLU A 167 3.44 -11.47 -21.80
N SER A 168 4.47 -11.79 -21.00
CA SER A 168 4.73 -13.15 -20.55
C SER A 168 3.81 -13.61 -19.41
N ALA A 169 3.15 -12.67 -18.72
CA ALA A 169 2.22 -13.01 -17.66
C ALA A 169 0.99 -13.74 -18.24
N LYS A 170 0.66 -14.89 -17.66
CA LYS A 170 -0.59 -15.58 -18.01
C LYS A 170 -1.75 -14.62 -17.77
N LYS A 171 -2.62 -14.49 -18.77
CA LYS A 171 -3.87 -13.70 -18.64
C LYS A 171 -4.58 -14.17 -17.36
N PRO A 172 -4.94 -13.27 -16.44
CA PRO A 172 -5.70 -13.68 -15.26
C PRO A 172 -6.93 -14.43 -15.74
N ALA A 173 -7.18 -15.61 -15.17
CA ALA A 173 -8.39 -16.35 -15.45
C ALA A 173 -9.55 -15.39 -15.20
N ALA A 174 -10.37 -15.14 -16.22
CA ALA A 174 -11.55 -14.30 -16.07
C ALA A 174 -12.28 -14.80 -14.82
N ALA A 175 -12.48 -13.92 -13.83
CA ALA A 175 -13.24 -14.26 -12.65
C ALA A 175 -14.56 -14.82 -13.16
N ALA A 176 -14.77 -16.11 -12.94
CA ALA A 176 -16.00 -16.77 -13.33
C ALA A 176 -17.14 -16.00 -12.69
N ALA A 177 -17.93 -15.36 -13.52
CA ALA A 177 -19.16 -14.70 -13.12
C ALA A 177 -20.04 -15.76 -12.45
N ARG A 178 -20.26 -15.61 -11.14
CA ARG A 178 -21.36 -16.20 -10.41
C ARG A 178 -21.92 -15.19 -9.44
#